data_354ed4d2dac595f12c2e258b4b6310b7
#
_entry.id   354ed4d2dac595f12c2e258b4b6310b7
#
_cell.length_a   1.000
_cell.length_b   1.000
_cell.length_c   1.000
_cell.angle_alpha   90.00
_cell.angle_beta   90.00
_cell.angle_gamma   90.00
#
_symmetry.space_group_name_H-M   'P 1'
#
loop_
_entity.id
_entity.type
_entity.pdbx_description
1 polymer ?
#
loop_
_entity_poly.entity_id
_entity_poly.type
_entity_poly.pdbx_seq_one_letter_code
_entity_poly.pdbx_strand_id
1 'polypeptide(L)'
;MAEAYIVAAVRTAGGRRGGRLSGWHPVDLAAQVLDALVRRSGIDPARVDDVIMGCVSQVGEQSTNVARNAVLASSLPESVPGTSVDRQCGSSQQALHFAAQAVMSGAMDVVIAAGVESMSRVPMFTPSSLPQKNGMGYYESPGIRERYAQPFSQFTGAELLARKYGYTREQLDQYALHSHRLAAAAVRAGAFDGEILPVEARLADGTCTGEQHTQDEGVRFDVTLEGIAGVKLLQEGGLVSAATASQICDGASGVMVVGEKALKELGLQPLARIHHMTMIGHDPVVMLEAPLPATMQALKKAGMGINDIDLFEVNEAFAPVPLAWLQATGADPARLNVNGGAIALGHPLGASGTRLMTTLLGALRQRGKRYGLQTMCEGGGMANVTIVERL
;
A
#
# COMPACT_ATOMS: atom_id res chain seq x y z
N MET A 1 -14.93 -23.48 4.48
CA MET A 1 -13.63 -23.18 3.81
C MET A 1 -12.61 -22.92 4.90
N ALA A 2 -11.36 -23.32 4.67
CA ALA A 2 -10.29 -22.97 5.62
C ALA A 2 -10.15 -21.43 5.68
N GLU A 3 -9.80 -20.92 6.85
CA GLU A 3 -9.72 -19.49 7.12
C GLU A 3 -8.27 -19.04 7.24
N ALA A 4 -8.00 -17.76 6.92
CA ALA A 4 -6.71 -17.12 7.08
C ALA A 4 -6.83 -15.96 8.09
N TYR A 5 -5.83 -15.88 8.97
CA TYR A 5 -5.80 -14.91 10.06
C TYR A 5 -4.52 -14.07 10.00
N ILE A 6 -4.65 -12.78 10.22
CA ILE A 6 -3.52 -11.88 10.44
C ILE A 6 -3.21 -11.87 11.93
N VAL A 7 -1.98 -12.22 12.31
CA VAL A 7 -1.54 -12.30 13.71
C VAL A 7 -0.52 -11.23 14.10
N ALA A 8 0.15 -10.64 13.13
CA ALA A 8 1.05 -9.51 13.33
C ALA A 8 0.98 -8.57 12.13
N ALA A 9 1.16 -7.27 12.39
CA ALA A 9 1.19 -6.22 11.37
C ALA A 9 2.17 -5.14 11.78
N VAL A 10 2.94 -4.61 10.82
CA VAL A 10 3.95 -3.57 11.08
C VAL A 10 4.25 -2.78 9.81
N ARG A 11 4.61 -1.51 9.96
CA ARG A 11 5.16 -0.67 8.90
C ARG A 11 6.28 0.22 9.40
N THR A 12 7.17 0.65 8.55
CA THR A 12 7.98 1.83 8.82
C THR A 12 7.12 3.10 8.75
N ALA A 13 7.52 4.17 9.39
CA ALA A 13 7.03 5.48 9.00
C ALA A 13 7.48 5.78 7.56
N GLY A 14 6.68 6.52 6.80
CA GLY A 14 7.02 6.89 5.43
C GLY A 14 8.17 7.90 5.38
N GLY A 15 9.21 7.57 4.61
CA GLY A 15 10.32 8.48 4.32
C GLY A 15 9.99 9.33 3.08
N ARG A 16 10.10 10.65 3.16
CA ARG A 16 9.99 11.50 1.95
C ARG A 16 11.15 11.24 1.00
N ARG A 17 11.00 11.58 -0.26
CA ARG A 17 12.09 11.49 -1.24
C ARG A 17 13.34 12.23 -0.74
N GLY A 18 14.47 11.53 -0.68
CA GLY A 18 15.73 12.06 -0.16
C GLY A 18 15.72 12.37 1.34
N GLY A 19 14.74 11.84 2.10
CA GLY A 19 14.57 12.02 3.53
C GLY A 19 15.28 10.97 4.38
N ARG A 20 14.72 10.71 5.55
CA ARG A 20 15.35 9.92 6.65
C ARG A 20 15.51 8.42 6.34
N LEU A 21 14.83 7.89 5.30
CA LEU A 21 14.99 6.51 4.83
C LEU A 21 15.82 6.37 3.56
N SER A 22 16.25 7.47 2.94
CA SER A 22 16.95 7.45 1.64
C SER A 22 18.32 6.77 1.65
N GLY A 23 18.95 6.62 2.80
CA GLY A 23 20.20 5.89 2.99
C GLY A 23 20.04 4.39 3.26
N TRP A 24 18.81 3.91 3.44
CA TRP A 24 18.57 2.48 3.62
C TRP A 24 18.59 1.74 2.29
N HIS A 25 19.38 0.67 2.22
CA HIS A 25 19.21 -0.31 1.13
C HIS A 25 17.80 -0.94 1.28
N PRO A 26 16.99 -1.05 0.21
CA PRO A 26 15.61 -1.55 0.34
C PRO A 26 15.52 -2.96 0.92
N VAL A 27 16.49 -3.83 0.62
CA VAL A 27 16.58 -5.18 1.20
C VAL A 27 16.72 -5.12 2.72
N ASP A 28 17.61 -4.26 3.23
CA ASP A 28 17.86 -4.14 4.68
C ASP A 28 16.66 -3.50 5.39
N LEU A 29 16.01 -2.53 4.76
CA LEU A 29 14.78 -1.94 5.30
C LEU A 29 13.64 -2.97 5.38
N ALA A 30 13.50 -3.80 4.36
CA ALA A 30 12.53 -4.91 4.35
C ALA A 30 12.86 -5.94 5.44
N ALA A 31 14.14 -6.29 5.63
CA ALA A 31 14.58 -7.21 6.68
C ALA A 31 14.16 -6.74 8.08
N GLN A 32 14.24 -5.42 8.38
CA GLN A 32 13.75 -4.86 9.65
C GLN A 32 12.27 -5.18 9.89
N VAL A 33 11.45 -5.13 8.82
CA VAL A 33 10.02 -5.45 8.90
C VAL A 33 9.81 -6.94 9.13
N LEU A 34 10.55 -7.83 8.45
CA LEU A 34 10.47 -9.28 8.67
C LEU A 34 10.81 -9.63 10.12
N ASP A 35 11.90 -9.10 10.63
CA ASP A 35 12.33 -9.30 12.03
C ASP A 35 11.30 -8.77 13.04
N ALA A 36 10.69 -7.64 12.73
CA ALA A 36 9.66 -7.07 13.61
C ALA A 36 8.38 -7.92 13.63
N LEU A 37 7.98 -8.53 12.51
CA LEU A 37 6.84 -9.43 12.46
C LEU A 37 7.06 -10.69 13.28
N VAL A 38 8.26 -11.29 13.17
CA VAL A 38 8.67 -12.45 14.00
C VAL A 38 8.63 -12.07 15.47
N ARG A 39 9.24 -10.96 15.87
CA ARG A 39 9.22 -10.50 17.27
C ARG A 39 7.81 -10.22 17.80
N ARG A 40 6.93 -9.57 16.98
CA ARG A 40 5.56 -9.24 17.39
C ARG A 40 4.67 -10.47 17.52
N SER A 41 4.85 -11.47 16.68
CA SER A 41 4.09 -12.73 16.75
C SER A 41 4.61 -13.67 17.83
N GLY A 42 5.90 -13.59 18.18
CA GLY A 42 6.56 -14.47 19.13
C GLY A 42 6.78 -15.90 18.61
N ILE A 43 6.63 -16.13 17.30
CA ILE A 43 6.85 -17.47 16.72
C ILE A 43 8.33 -17.75 16.51
N ASP A 44 8.67 -19.03 16.47
CA ASP A 44 9.96 -19.49 15.96
C ASP A 44 10.08 -19.11 14.46
N PRO A 45 11.11 -18.34 14.06
CA PRO A 45 11.29 -17.95 12.67
C PRO A 45 11.39 -19.12 11.68
N ALA A 46 11.80 -20.31 12.15
CA ALA A 46 11.82 -21.53 11.34
C ALA A 46 10.43 -22.08 10.99
N ARG A 47 9.37 -21.56 11.61
CA ARG A 47 7.98 -21.93 11.29
C ARG A 47 7.38 -21.13 10.12
N VAL A 48 8.12 -20.16 9.58
CA VAL A 48 7.69 -19.38 8.39
C VAL A 48 7.91 -20.23 7.15
N ASP A 49 6.84 -20.52 6.41
CA ASP A 49 6.88 -21.34 5.20
C ASP A 49 7.33 -20.53 3.96
N ASP A 50 6.96 -19.24 3.86
CA ASP A 50 7.35 -18.38 2.74
C ASP A 50 7.25 -16.89 3.11
N VAL A 51 8.00 -16.07 2.37
CA VAL A 51 7.90 -14.60 2.36
C VAL A 51 7.47 -14.14 0.98
N ILE A 52 6.26 -13.60 0.86
CA ILE A 52 5.74 -13.03 -0.38
C ILE A 52 5.80 -11.51 -0.26
N MET A 53 6.61 -10.85 -1.10
CA MET A 53 6.89 -9.43 -0.96
C MET A 53 6.56 -8.63 -2.23
N GLY A 54 5.72 -7.60 -2.07
CA GLY A 54 5.43 -6.63 -3.12
C GLY A 54 6.60 -5.67 -3.34
N CYS A 55 6.96 -5.48 -4.61
CA CYS A 55 7.90 -4.46 -5.06
C CYS A 55 7.62 -4.15 -6.53
N VAL A 56 7.51 -2.86 -6.88
CA VAL A 56 7.17 -2.43 -8.23
C VAL A 56 8.42 -2.18 -9.07
N SER A 57 9.34 -1.38 -8.55
CA SER A 57 10.54 -0.97 -9.29
C SER A 57 11.65 -2.01 -9.15
N GLN A 58 11.41 -3.24 -9.68
CA GLN A 58 12.31 -4.39 -9.56
C GLN A 58 13.54 -4.25 -10.48
N VAL A 59 14.37 -3.24 -10.24
CA VAL A 59 15.61 -2.95 -10.95
C VAL A 59 16.66 -2.44 -9.97
N GLY A 60 17.95 -2.62 -10.27
CA GLY A 60 19.04 -2.20 -9.39
C GLY A 60 18.96 -2.86 -8.02
N GLU A 61 18.93 -2.06 -6.95
CA GLU A 61 18.88 -2.55 -5.56
C GLU A 61 17.59 -3.29 -5.18
N GLN A 62 16.54 -3.19 -6.00
CA GLN A 62 15.27 -3.90 -5.82
C GLN A 62 15.10 -5.08 -6.80
N SER A 63 16.15 -5.46 -7.51
CA SER A 63 16.15 -6.58 -8.47
C SER A 63 16.47 -7.93 -7.80
N THR A 64 16.44 -8.98 -8.61
CA THR A 64 16.90 -10.33 -8.24
C THR A 64 16.19 -10.88 -7.00
N ASN A 65 14.85 -10.86 -7.03
CA ASN A 65 14.01 -11.37 -5.96
C ASN A 65 14.27 -10.69 -4.59
N VAL A 66 13.82 -9.46 -4.47
CA VAL A 66 14.00 -8.64 -3.27
C VAL A 66 13.49 -9.35 -1.99
N ALA A 67 12.42 -10.17 -2.10
CA ALA A 67 11.90 -10.94 -0.99
C ALA A 67 12.93 -11.93 -0.46
N ARG A 68 13.55 -12.72 -1.33
CA ARG A 68 14.57 -13.68 -0.91
C ARG A 68 15.80 -12.98 -0.33
N ASN A 69 16.22 -11.88 -0.94
CA ASN A 69 17.33 -11.08 -0.42
C ASN A 69 17.00 -10.51 0.98
N ALA A 70 15.77 -10.05 1.22
CA ALA A 70 15.35 -9.58 2.54
C ALA A 70 15.33 -10.71 3.58
N VAL A 71 14.91 -11.92 3.23
CA VAL A 71 15.03 -13.11 4.11
C VAL A 71 16.49 -13.33 4.50
N LEU A 72 17.40 -13.32 3.53
CA LEU A 72 18.85 -13.54 3.78
C LEU A 72 19.52 -12.42 4.59
N ALA A 73 18.93 -11.22 4.60
CA ALA A 73 19.40 -10.09 5.40
C ALA A 73 18.72 -9.99 6.78
N SER A 74 17.72 -10.83 7.05
CA SER A 74 16.94 -10.86 8.30
C SER A 74 17.40 -11.97 9.25
N SER A 75 16.71 -12.11 10.38
CA SER A 75 16.88 -13.23 11.32
C SER A 75 16.16 -14.52 10.91
N LEU A 76 15.44 -14.52 9.78
CA LEU A 76 14.82 -15.74 9.25
C LEU A 76 15.90 -16.73 8.78
N PRO A 77 15.75 -18.04 8.99
CA PRO A 77 16.71 -19.02 8.54
C PRO A 77 16.73 -19.12 7.00
N GLU A 78 17.86 -19.56 6.45
CA GLU A 78 18.06 -19.74 4.99
C GLU A 78 17.06 -20.73 4.36
N SER A 79 16.44 -21.60 5.17
CA SER A 79 15.41 -22.53 4.72
C SER A 79 14.10 -21.86 4.32
N VAL A 80 13.85 -20.60 4.76
CA VAL A 80 12.65 -19.86 4.39
C VAL A 80 12.83 -19.28 2.98
N PRO A 81 12.00 -19.69 2.01
CA PRO A 81 12.04 -19.14 0.66
C PRO A 81 11.49 -17.70 0.63
N GLY A 82 11.53 -17.07 -0.53
CA GLY A 82 10.93 -15.77 -0.74
C GLY A 82 10.59 -15.55 -2.21
N THR A 83 9.51 -14.82 -2.49
CA THR A 83 9.13 -14.45 -3.84
C THR A 83 8.69 -13.00 -3.94
N SER A 84 9.08 -12.31 -5.02
CA SER A 84 8.68 -10.93 -5.28
C SER A 84 7.46 -10.89 -6.19
N VAL A 85 6.54 -9.96 -5.89
CA VAL A 85 5.30 -9.76 -6.64
C VAL A 85 5.24 -8.33 -7.14
N ASP A 86 4.91 -8.17 -8.43
CA ASP A 86 4.50 -6.90 -9.03
C ASP A 86 3.03 -6.99 -9.43
N ARG A 87 2.19 -6.23 -8.76
CA ARG A 87 0.82 -5.85 -9.11
C ARG A 87 0.69 -4.33 -9.03
N GLN A 88 1.71 -3.61 -9.48
CA GLN A 88 1.80 -2.17 -9.40
C GLN A 88 1.55 -1.68 -7.95
N CYS A 89 0.79 -0.62 -7.75
CA CYS A 89 0.47 -0.08 -6.41
C CYS A 89 -0.10 -1.13 -5.44
N GLY A 90 -0.77 -2.18 -5.92
CA GLY A 90 -1.37 -3.26 -5.15
C GLY A 90 -0.44 -4.43 -4.82
N SER A 91 0.87 -4.34 -5.08
CA SER A 91 1.79 -5.47 -4.98
C SER A 91 1.79 -6.17 -3.63
N SER A 92 1.91 -5.46 -2.51
CA SER A 92 1.84 -6.09 -1.19
C SER A 92 0.42 -6.46 -0.74
N GLN A 93 -0.62 -5.85 -1.28
CA GLN A 93 -1.99 -6.34 -1.10
C GLN A 93 -2.19 -7.67 -1.85
N GLN A 94 -1.58 -7.82 -3.03
CA GLN A 94 -1.56 -9.10 -3.74
C GLN A 94 -0.71 -10.15 -2.99
N ALA A 95 0.41 -9.75 -2.39
CA ALA A 95 1.18 -10.63 -1.52
C ALA A 95 0.32 -11.15 -0.34
N LEU A 96 -0.49 -10.27 0.27
CA LEU A 96 -1.47 -10.66 1.30
C LEU A 96 -2.51 -11.66 0.76
N HIS A 97 -3.04 -11.43 -0.45
CA HIS A 97 -3.98 -12.37 -1.08
C HIS A 97 -3.34 -13.73 -1.32
N PHE A 98 -2.11 -13.77 -1.84
CA PHE A 98 -1.39 -15.03 -2.07
C PHE A 98 -1.08 -15.75 -0.75
N ALA A 99 -0.65 -15.03 0.28
CA ALA A 99 -0.42 -15.60 1.61
C ALA A 99 -1.70 -16.22 2.20
N ALA A 100 -2.81 -15.49 2.13
CA ALA A 100 -4.10 -16.00 2.58
C ALA A 100 -4.55 -17.23 1.79
N GLN A 101 -4.42 -17.21 0.46
CA GLN A 101 -4.74 -18.34 -0.40
C GLN A 101 -3.85 -19.55 -0.11
N ALA A 102 -2.56 -19.35 0.15
CA ALA A 102 -1.61 -20.44 0.49
C ALA A 102 -2.02 -21.14 1.79
N VAL A 103 -2.34 -20.38 2.85
CA VAL A 103 -2.77 -21.01 4.11
C VAL A 103 -4.18 -21.59 4.03
N MET A 104 -5.10 -20.97 3.29
CA MET A 104 -6.45 -21.50 3.05
C MET A 104 -6.44 -22.78 2.23
N SER A 105 -5.47 -22.98 1.32
CA SER A 105 -5.31 -24.19 0.55
C SER A 105 -4.71 -25.35 1.35
N GLY A 106 -4.13 -25.05 2.51
CA GLY A 106 -3.40 -26.01 3.33
C GLY A 106 -2.00 -26.36 2.82
N ALA A 107 -1.51 -25.64 1.80
CA ALA A 107 -0.15 -25.82 1.29
C ALA A 107 0.91 -25.23 2.22
N MET A 108 0.54 -24.22 3.00
CA MET A 108 1.39 -23.52 3.96
C MET A 108 0.59 -23.25 5.25
N ASP A 109 1.30 -23.15 6.36
CA ASP A 109 0.70 -22.88 7.68
C ASP A 109 0.95 -21.41 8.14
N VAL A 110 2.14 -20.84 7.83
CA VAL A 110 2.57 -19.50 8.24
C VAL A 110 3.27 -18.80 7.09
N VAL A 111 2.73 -17.66 6.63
CA VAL A 111 3.30 -16.90 5.52
C VAL A 111 3.42 -15.42 5.90
N ILE A 112 4.55 -14.80 5.58
CA ILE A 112 4.70 -13.35 5.69
C ILE A 112 4.36 -12.72 4.35
N ALA A 113 3.35 -11.84 4.35
CA ALA A 113 3.06 -10.94 3.24
C ALA A 113 3.66 -9.57 3.56
N ALA A 114 4.57 -9.08 2.74
CA ALA A 114 5.28 -7.83 2.97
C ALA A 114 5.38 -6.99 1.70
N GLY A 115 5.95 -5.82 1.80
CA GLY A 115 6.30 -4.97 0.67
C GLY A 115 7.38 -3.97 1.02
N VAL A 116 8.15 -3.60 0.02
CA VAL A 116 9.18 -2.58 0.09
C VAL A 116 9.22 -1.76 -1.18
N GLU A 117 9.45 -0.47 -1.03
CA GLU A 117 9.76 0.42 -2.14
C GLU A 117 10.67 1.55 -1.63
N SER A 118 11.81 1.75 -2.27
CA SER A 118 12.66 2.93 -2.08
C SER A 118 12.64 3.75 -3.36
N MET A 119 11.74 4.73 -3.40
CA MET A 119 11.59 5.61 -4.56
C MET A 119 12.65 6.71 -4.62
N SER A 120 13.43 6.87 -3.53
CA SER A 120 14.64 7.71 -3.50
C SER A 120 15.80 7.06 -4.25
N ARG A 121 16.03 5.77 -4.05
CA ARG A 121 17.16 5.01 -4.61
C ARG A 121 16.83 4.41 -5.98
N VAL A 122 15.61 3.95 -6.16
CA VAL A 122 15.11 3.41 -7.43
C VAL A 122 13.87 4.23 -7.85
N PRO A 123 14.05 5.33 -8.59
CA PRO A 123 12.96 6.21 -8.98
C PRO A 123 11.88 5.50 -9.79
N MET A 124 10.63 5.93 -9.62
CA MET A 124 9.49 5.45 -10.39
C MET A 124 9.79 5.49 -11.90
N PHE A 125 9.28 4.50 -12.64
CA PHE A 125 9.51 4.29 -14.08
C PHE A 125 10.93 3.82 -14.48
N THR A 126 11.87 3.67 -13.56
CA THR A 126 13.20 3.11 -13.88
C THR A 126 13.14 1.75 -14.58
N PRO A 127 12.22 0.81 -14.19
CA PRO A 127 12.09 -0.48 -14.88
C PRO A 127 11.78 -0.39 -16.37
N SER A 128 11.11 0.66 -16.82
CA SER A 128 10.81 0.86 -18.25
C SER A 128 11.78 1.82 -18.95
N SER A 129 12.16 2.91 -18.27
CA SER A 129 12.99 3.96 -18.89
C SER A 129 14.47 3.56 -19.03
N LEU A 130 15.02 2.84 -18.05
CA LEU A 130 16.42 2.43 -18.09
C LEU A 130 16.71 1.38 -19.19
N PRO A 131 15.93 0.29 -19.31
CA PRO A 131 16.07 -0.64 -20.44
C PRO A 131 15.88 0.04 -21.80
N GLN A 132 14.89 0.92 -21.94
CA GLN A 132 14.65 1.66 -23.18
C GLN A 132 15.87 2.51 -23.58
N LYS A 133 16.47 3.24 -22.63
CA LYS A 133 17.68 4.03 -22.87
C LYS A 133 18.89 3.19 -23.28
N ASN A 134 18.92 1.92 -22.87
CA ASN A 134 19.99 0.97 -23.19
C ASN A 134 19.65 0.04 -24.38
N GLY A 135 18.65 0.37 -25.19
CA GLY A 135 18.29 -0.39 -26.38
C GLY A 135 17.62 -1.75 -26.17
N MET A 136 17.15 -2.02 -24.93
CA MET A 136 16.48 -3.28 -24.58
C MET A 136 14.97 -3.26 -24.90
N GLY A 137 14.46 -2.18 -25.53
CA GLY A 137 13.05 -2.04 -25.87
C GLY A 137 12.21 -1.39 -24.77
N TYR A 138 10.90 -1.44 -24.95
CA TYR A 138 9.90 -0.86 -24.04
C TYR A 138 8.79 -1.86 -23.78
N TYR A 139 8.12 -1.76 -22.63
CA TYR A 139 7.12 -2.76 -22.22
C TYR A 139 5.86 -2.79 -23.09
N GLU A 140 5.49 -1.67 -23.73
CA GLU A 140 4.37 -1.64 -24.67
C GLU A 140 4.72 -2.35 -25.97
N SER A 141 4.17 -3.54 -26.14
CA SER A 141 4.33 -4.32 -27.36
C SER A 141 3.55 -3.70 -28.54
N PRO A 142 3.86 -4.07 -29.79
CA PRO A 142 3.06 -3.68 -30.96
C PRO A 142 1.56 -4.01 -30.79
N GLY A 143 1.21 -5.17 -30.22
CA GLY A 143 -0.16 -5.56 -29.99
C GLY A 143 -0.91 -4.66 -28.98
N ILE A 144 -0.21 -4.14 -27.96
CA ILE A 144 -0.81 -3.15 -27.04
C ILE A 144 -1.09 -1.85 -27.79
N ARG A 145 -0.12 -1.37 -28.58
CA ARG A 145 -0.24 -0.11 -29.36
C ARG A 145 -1.31 -0.19 -30.45
N GLU A 146 -1.47 -1.35 -31.06
CA GLU A 146 -2.54 -1.58 -32.03
C GLU A 146 -3.93 -1.54 -31.39
N ARG A 147 -4.07 -2.12 -30.19
CA ARG A 147 -5.34 -2.21 -29.49
C ARG A 147 -5.74 -0.89 -28.80
N TYR A 148 -4.78 -0.11 -28.32
CA TYR A 148 -5.03 1.11 -27.54
C TYR A 148 -4.32 2.30 -28.21
N ALA A 149 -5.14 3.27 -28.67
CA ALA A 149 -4.65 4.46 -29.35
C ALA A 149 -3.90 5.46 -28.43
N GLN A 150 -4.02 5.30 -27.12
CA GLN A 150 -3.43 6.20 -26.12
C GLN A 150 -2.49 5.43 -25.20
N PRO A 151 -1.34 6.00 -24.82
CA PRO A 151 -0.44 5.42 -23.84
C PRO A 151 -1.11 5.37 -22.46
N PHE A 152 -0.75 4.37 -21.67
CA PHE A 152 -1.24 4.24 -20.30
C PHE A 152 -0.49 5.19 -19.38
N SER A 153 -1.22 6.11 -18.74
CA SER A 153 -0.65 7.09 -17.82
C SER A 153 -1.57 7.32 -16.63
N GLN A 154 -1.06 7.11 -15.44
CA GLN A 154 -1.80 7.39 -14.20
C GLN A 154 -2.17 8.89 -14.07
N PHE A 155 -1.33 9.79 -14.59
CA PHE A 155 -1.60 11.23 -14.57
C PHE A 155 -2.78 11.59 -15.47
N THR A 156 -2.79 11.04 -16.68
CA THR A 156 -3.93 11.17 -17.61
C THR A 156 -5.18 10.49 -17.04
N GLY A 157 -5.03 9.31 -16.44
CA GLY A 157 -6.14 8.62 -15.78
C GLY A 157 -6.76 9.44 -14.65
N ALA A 158 -5.95 10.13 -13.84
CA ALA A 158 -6.42 11.00 -12.77
C ALA A 158 -7.23 12.19 -13.31
N GLU A 159 -6.77 12.83 -14.39
CA GLU A 159 -7.50 13.91 -15.07
C GLU A 159 -8.81 13.41 -15.68
N LEU A 160 -8.78 12.27 -16.36
CA LEU A 160 -9.99 11.66 -16.94
C LEU A 160 -11.01 11.32 -15.85
N LEU A 161 -10.57 10.76 -14.75
CA LEU A 161 -11.44 10.42 -13.63
C LEU A 161 -12.05 11.68 -13.00
N ALA A 162 -11.26 12.72 -12.75
CA ALA A 162 -11.75 13.99 -12.21
C ALA A 162 -12.82 14.62 -13.12
N ARG A 163 -12.58 14.66 -14.44
CA ARG A 163 -13.52 15.18 -15.42
C ARG A 163 -14.77 14.32 -15.55
N LYS A 164 -14.63 13.00 -15.57
CA LYS A 164 -15.75 12.05 -15.68
C LYS A 164 -16.75 12.21 -14.54
N TYR A 165 -16.26 12.45 -13.33
CA TYR A 165 -17.09 12.62 -12.12
C TYR A 165 -17.41 14.10 -11.80
N GLY A 166 -16.97 15.04 -12.64
CA GLY A 166 -17.32 16.47 -12.55
C GLY A 166 -16.63 17.20 -11.40
N TYR A 167 -15.46 16.76 -10.92
CA TYR A 167 -14.74 17.42 -9.84
C TYR A 167 -14.04 18.69 -10.31
N THR A 168 -14.09 19.72 -9.46
CA THR A 168 -13.33 20.95 -9.64
C THR A 168 -11.97 20.83 -8.95
N ARG A 169 -11.03 21.70 -9.35
CA ARG A 169 -9.73 21.83 -8.69
C ARG A 169 -9.88 22.07 -7.18
N GLU A 170 -10.80 22.94 -6.79
CA GLU A 170 -11.04 23.27 -5.39
C GLU A 170 -11.49 22.06 -4.57
N GLN A 171 -12.36 21.22 -5.11
CA GLN A 171 -12.79 19.99 -4.42
C GLN A 171 -11.62 19.02 -4.21
N LEU A 172 -10.72 18.89 -5.19
CA LEU A 172 -9.52 18.08 -5.06
C LEU A 172 -8.57 18.64 -4.01
N ASP A 173 -8.38 19.96 -3.99
CA ASP A 173 -7.55 20.66 -3.02
C ASP A 173 -8.11 20.54 -1.59
N GLN A 174 -9.43 20.64 -1.42
CA GLN A 174 -10.12 20.44 -0.14
C GLN A 174 -9.95 19.01 0.37
N TYR A 175 -10.02 18.02 -0.52
CA TYR A 175 -9.76 16.63 -0.15
C TYR A 175 -8.32 16.43 0.35
N ALA A 176 -7.34 16.98 -0.36
CA ALA A 176 -5.93 16.91 0.06
C ALA A 176 -5.70 17.58 1.42
N LEU A 177 -6.30 18.74 1.66
CA LEU A 177 -6.28 19.41 2.96
C LEU A 177 -6.87 18.51 4.06
N HIS A 178 -7.99 17.86 3.77
CA HIS A 178 -8.66 16.95 4.71
C HIS A 178 -7.77 15.76 5.07
N SER A 179 -7.14 15.10 4.08
CA SER A 179 -6.20 13.99 4.30
C SER A 179 -5.05 14.39 5.23
N HIS A 180 -4.41 15.54 4.99
CA HIS A 180 -3.34 16.04 5.87
C HIS A 180 -3.83 16.36 7.29
N ARG A 181 -5.02 16.93 7.44
CA ARG A 181 -5.60 17.24 8.76
C ARG A 181 -5.90 15.98 9.55
N LEU A 182 -6.47 14.96 8.92
CA LEU A 182 -6.69 13.66 9.55
C LEU A 182 -5.38 13.00 9.96
N ALA A 183 -4.37 13.00 9.08
CA ALA A 183 -3.06 12.44 9.38
C ALA A 183 -2.37 13.18 10.54
N ALA A 184 -2.41 14.52 10.54
CA ALA A 184 -1.85 15.33 11.61
C ALA A 184 -2.56 15.08 12.95
N ALA A 185 -3.88 14.95 12.95
CA ALA A 185 -4.65 14.60 14.14
C ALA A 185 -4.31 13.20 14.64
N ALA A 186 -4.19 12.20 13.74
CA ALA A 186 -3.82 10.83 14.07
C ALA A 186 -2.41 10.76 14.70
N VAL A 187 -1.43 11.49 14.13
CA VAL A 187 -0.07 11.57 14.71
C VAL A 187 -0.11 12.16 16.12
N ARG A 188 -0.81 13.30 16.30
CA ARG A 188 -0.92 13.94 17.65
C ARG A 188 -1.61 13.06 18.68
N ALA A 189 -2.53 12.20 18.24
CA ALA A 189 -3.24 11.26 19.09
C ALA A 189 -2.49 9.94 19.37
N GLY A 190 -1.28 9.75 18.79
CA GLY A 190 -0.53 8.50 18.89
C GLY A 190 -1.20 7.31 18.18
N ALA A 191 -2.05 7.60 17.17
CA ALA A 191 -2.82 6.55 16.50
C ALA A 191 -1.94 5.53 15.76
N PHE A 192 -0.73 5.91 15.40
CA PHE A 192 0.23 5.08 14.68
C PHE A 192 1.27 4.39 15.56
N ASP A 193 1.31 4.65 16.87
CA ASP A 193 2.37 4.14 17.78
C ASP A 193 2.44 2.61 17.81
N GLY A 194 1.30 1.94 17.70
CA GLY A 194 1.22 0.48 17.71
C GLY A 194 1.58 -0.18 16.38
N GLU A 195 1.67 0.57 15.28
CA GLU A 195 1.91 0.05 13.94
C GLU A 195 3.31 0.39 13.39
N ILE A 196 3.86 1.54 13.77
CA ILE A 196 5.17 1.99 13.27
C ILE A 196 6.30 1.20 13.96
N LEU A 197 7.23 0.72 13.14
CA LEU A 197 8.52 0.20 13.55
C LEU A 197 9.52 1.35 13.55
N PRO A 198 10.05 1.75 14.70
CA PRO A 198 11.17 2.68 14.74
C PRO A 198 12.38 2.09 14.02
N VAL A 199 12.93 2.81 13.08
CA VAL A 199 14.20 2.48 12.40
C VAL A 199 15.14 3.67 12.46
N GLU A 200 16.45 3.42 12.46
CA GLU A 200 17.43 4.48 12.44
C GLU A 200 17.28 5.36 11.20
N ALA A 201 17.33 6.67 11.36
CA ALA A 201 17.33 7.59 10.22
C ALA A 201 18.69 7.53 9.51
N ARG A 202 18.68 7.21 8.20
CA ARG A 202 19.85 7.12 7.33
C ARG A 202 19.67 8.02 6.12
N LEU A 203 20.59 8.97 5.97
CA LEU A 203 20.57 9.93 4.87
C LEU A 203 21.17 9.35 3.58
N ALA A 204 20.90 9.97 2.44
CA ALA A 204 21.29 9.48 1.12
C ALA A 204 22.81 9.27 0.94
N ASP A 205 23.64 9.99 1.68
CA ASP A 205 25.11 9.83 1.71
C ASP A 205 25.59 8.66 2.59
N GLY A 206 24.64 7.89 3.18
CA GLY A 206 24.92 6.77 4.08
C GLY A 206 25.11 7.17 5.54
N THR A 207 24.97 8.45 5.88
CA THR A 207 25.12 8.93 7.27
C THR A 207 24.01 8.34 8.13
N CYS A 208 24.39 7.60 9.17
CA CYS A 208 23.53 7.20 10.28
C CYS A 208 23.42 8.37 11.26
N THR A 209 22.19 8.86 11.49
CA THR A 209 22.00 10.08 12.30
C THR A 209 21.99 9.82 13.80
N GLY A 210 21.85 8.55 14.22
CA GLY A 210 21.60 8.16 15.61
C GLY A 210 20.19 8.44 16.10
N GLU A 211 19.33 9.06 15.26
CA GLU A 211 17.94 9.33 15.57
C GLU A 211 17.04 8.23 15.04
N GLN A 212 15.93 7.99 15.73
CA GLN A 212 14.90 7.06 15.25
C GLN A 212 13.90 7.76 14.33
N HIS A 213 13.59 7.13 13.20
CA HIS A 213 12.52 7.53 12.31
C HIS A 213 11.22 6.87 12.75
N THR A 214 10.34 7.65 13.36
CA THR A 214 9.09 7.19 13.99
C THR A 214 7.83 7.90 13.48
N GLN A 215 7.98 8.86 12.57
CA GLN A 215 6.88 9.67 12.08
C GLN A 215 6.95 9.80 10.56
N ASP A 216 5.80 9.66 9.90
CA ASP A 216 5.67 9.86 8.46
C ASP A 216 6.09 11.27 8.06
N GLU A 217 7.15 11.42 7.26
CA GLU A 217 7.72 12.73 6.87
C GLU A 217 6.83 13.53 5.92
N GLY A 218 5.83 12.88 5.32
CA GLY A 218 4.90 13.50 4.39
C GLY A 218 3.86 14.39 5.05
N VAL A 219 3.56 14.19 6.34
CA VAL A 219 2.50 14.90 7.05
C VAL A 219 2.83 16.38 7.21
N ARG A 220 1.94 17.25 6.72
CA ARG A 220 2.05 18.71 6.84
C ARG A 220 1.10 19.20 7.93
N PHE A 221 1.66 19.59 9.09
CA PHE A 221 0.88 19.97 10.27
C PHE A 221 0.27 21.35 10.18
N ASP A 222 0.80 22.20 9.33
CA ASP A 222 0.46 23.61 9.09
C ASP A 222 -0.14 23.86 7.70
N VAL A 223 -0.60 22.80 7.04
CA VAL A 223 -1.16 22.88 5.69
C VAL A 223 -2.38 23.80 5.62
N THR A 224 -2.43 24.65 4.60
CA THR A 224 -3.56 25.53 4.31
C THR A 224 -4.12 25.25 2.91
N LEU A 225 -5.38 25.60 2.69
CA LEU A 225 -6.01 25.47 1.37
C LEU A 225 -5.30 26.34 0.34
N GLU A 226 -4.91 27.55 0.72
CA GLU A 226 -4.17 28.50 -0.13
C GLU A 226 -2.81 27.91 -0.55
N GLY A 227 -2.08 27.30 0.39
CA GLY A 227 -0.81 26.62 0.11
C GLY A 227 -0.96 25.47 -0.89
N ILE A 228 -2.02 24.66 -0.76
CA ILE A 228 -2.35 23.59 -1.70
C ILE A 228 -2.73 24.15 -3.07
N ALA A 229 -3.62 25.15 -3.11
CA ALA A 229 -4.08 25.78 -4.35
C ALA A 229 -2.94 26.46 -5.14
N GLY A 230 -1.90 26.94 -4.45
CA GLY A 230 -0.70 27.52 -5.04
C GLY A 230 0.24 26.50 -5.72
N VAL A 231 0.04 25.18 -5.52
CA VAL A 231 0.90 24.15 -6.12
C VAL A 231 0.57 23.99 -7.62
N LYS A 232 1.63 23.95 -8.44
CA LYS A 232 1.53 23.80 -9.89
C LYS A 232 0.78 22.52 -10.29
N LEU A 233 -0.05 22.63 -11.32
CA LEU A 233 -0.72 21.49 -11.96
C LEU A 233 0.28 20.52 -12.59
N LEU A 234 -0.05 19.23 -12.57
CA LEU A 234 0.77 18.18 -13.20
C LEU A 234 0.69 18.25 -14.73
N GLN A 235 -0.44 18.69 -15.27
CA GLN A 235 -0.66 18.91 -16.71
C GLN A 235 -1.21 20.30 -16.93
N GLU A 236 -0.80 20.95 -18.01
CA GLU A 236 -1.33 22.25 -18.41
C GLU A 236 -2.85 22.16 -18.68
N GLY A 237 -3.63 23.09 -18.13
CA GLY A 237 -5.09 23.04 -18.20
C GLY A 237 -5.76 21.86 -17.48
N GLY A 238 -5.00 21.13 -16.65
CA GLY A 238 -5.50 20.05 -15.82
C GLY A 238 -6.22 20.50 -14.55
N LEU A 239 -6.59 19.54 -13.72
CA LEU A 239 -7.22 19.74 -12.42
C LEU A 239 -6.35 19.26 -11.25
N VAL A 240 -5.46 18.30 -11.55
CA VAL A 240 -4.64 17.60 -10.55
C VAL A 240 -3.29 18.28 -10.38
N SER A 241 -2.85 18.46 -9.15
CA SER A 241 -1.53 18.98 -8.80
C SER A 241 -0.71 17.97 -8.01
N ALA A 242 0.56 18.29 -7.77
CA ALA A 242 1.39 17.47 -6.89
C ALA A 242 0.89 17.45 -5.44
N ALA A 243 0.11 18.47 -4.99
CA ALA A 243 -0.50 18.50 -3.67
C ALA A 243 -1.75 17.63 -3.57
N THR A 244 -2.39 17.29 -4.69
CA THR A 244 -3.58 16.43 -4.76
C THR A 244 -3.25 15.01 -5.27
N ALA A 245 -1.96 14.68 -5.33
CA ALA A 245 -1.41 13.37 -5.63
C ALA A 245 -0.71 12.77 -4.41
N SER A 246 -0.59 11.45 -4.36
CA SER A 246 0.21 10.76 -3.34
C SER A 246 1.67 11.18 -3.41
N GLN A 247 2.35 11.21 -2.27
CA GLN A 247 3.76 11.59 -2.21
C GLN A 247 4.65 10.42 -2.59
N ILE A 248 5.74 10.72 -3.32
CA ILE A 248 6.87 9.80 -3.50
C ILE A 248 7.44 9.48 -2.13
N CYS A 249 7.59 8.19 -1.82
CA CYS A 249 7.86 7.74 -0.47
C CYS A 249 8.74 6.49 -0.46
N ASP A 250 9.65 6.43 0.51
CA ASP A 250 10.41 5.24 0.86
C ASP A 250 9.72 4.53 2.03
N GLY A 251 9.65 3.20 2.01
CA GLY A 251 9.08 2.48 3.13
C GLY A 251 8.97 0.97 2.91
N ALA A 252 8.78 0.28 4.02
CA ALA A 252 8.49 -1.15 4.06
C ALA A 252 7.38 -1.45 5.06
N SER A 253 6.63 -2.51 4.81
CA SER A 253 5.53 -2.94 5.68
C SER A 253 5.26 -4.43 5.50
N GLY A 254 4.53 -5.03 6.45
CA GLY A 254 4.17 -6.42 6.33
C GLY A 254 3.13 -6.86 7.34
N VAL A 255 2.53 -7.99 7.04
CA VAL A 255 1.62 -8.73 7.93
C VAL A 255 2.00 -10.22 7.94
N MET A 256 1.80 -10.88 9.06
CA MET A 256 1.95 -12.33 9.17
C MET A 256 0.60 -12.99 9.10
N VAL A 257 0.46 -13.93 8.18
CA VAL A 257 -0.79 -14.65 7.89
C VAL A 257 -0.60 -16.12 8.29
N VAL A 258 -1.57 -16.63 9.03
CA VAL A 258 -1.56 -18.04 9.47
C VAL A 258 -2.89 -18.72 9.15
N GLY A 259 -2.83 -20.03 8.91
CA GLY A 259 -4.01 -20.88 8.84
C GLY A 259 -4.57 -21.20 10.23
N GLU A 260 -5.82 -21.68 10.29
CA GLU A 260 -6.51 -22.01 11.55
C GLU A 260 -5.74 -23.05 12.39
N LYS A 261 -5.09 -24.00 11.74
CA LYS A 261 -4.27 -25.04 12.39
C LYS A 261 -3.10 -24.40 13.14
N ALA A 262 -2.27 -23.60 12.43
CA ALA A 262 -1.13 -22.92 13.02
C ALA A 262 -1.55 -21.92 14.12
N LEU A 263 -2.66 -21.21 13.92
CA LEU A 263 -3.22 -20.32 14.93
C LEU A 263 -3.43 -21.03 16.27
N LYS A 264 -4.03 -22.23 16.24
CA LYS A 264 -4.31 -23.03 17.42
C LYS A 264 -3.04 -23.68 18.00
N GLU A 265 -2.23 -24.34 17.16
CA GLU A 265 -1.03 -25.04 17.58
C GLU A 265 0.02 -24.12 18.22
N LEU A 266 0.15 -22.89 17.71
CA LEU A 266 1.12 -21.90 18.19
C LEU A 266 0.53 -20.97 19.28
N GLY A 267 -0.75 -21.12 19.62
CA GLY A 267 -1.43 -20.30 20.63
C GLY A 267 -1.48 -18.79 20.28
N LEU A 268 -1.51 -18.46 18.98
CA LEU A 268 -1.46 -17.09 18.51
C LEU A 268 -2.80 -16.38 18.70
N GLN A 269 -2.74 -15.05 18.93
CA GLN A 269 -3.93 -14.23 19.00
C GLN A 269 -4.14 -13.52 17.67
N PRO A 270 -5.27 -13.73 16.98
CA PRO A 270 -5.53 -13.09 15.70
C PRO A 270 -5.89 -11.61 15.89
N LEU A 271 -5.34 -10.75 15.03
CA LEU A 271 -5.75 -9.35 14.91
C LEU A 271 -7.03 -9.24 14.08
N ALA A 272 -7.10 -10.02 13.01
CA ALA A 272 -8.26 -10.09 12.12
C ALA A 272 -8.27 -11.40 11.33
N ARG A 273 -9.45 -11.76 10.83
CA ARG A 273 -9.67 -12.77 9.82
C ARG A 273 -9.77 -12.12 8.43
N ILE A 274 -9.18 -12.73 7.41
CA ILE A 274 -9.45 -12.35 6.02
C ILE A 274 -10.85 -12.85 5.65
N HIS A 275 -11.79 -11.92 5.56
CA HIS A 275 -13.19 -12.24 5.28
C HIS A 275 -13.44 -12.48 3.79
N HIS A 276 -12.90 -11.61 2.92
CA HIS A 276 -13.05 -11.74 1.47
C HIS A 276 -11.91 -11.05 0.70
N MET A 277 -11.61 -11.58 -0.49
CA MET A 277 -10.61 -11.05 -1.40
C MET A 277 -11.17 -11.03 -2.83
N THR A 278 -10.93 -9.92 -3.55
CA THR A 278 -11.32 -9.80 -4.97
C THR A 278 -10.24 -9.02 -5.72
N MET A 279 -9.97 -9.43 -6.96
CA MET A 279 -9.15 -8.69 -7.91
C MET A 279 -9.93 -8.54 -9.21
N ILE A 280 -9.76 -7.40 -9.89
CA ILE A 280 -10.33 -7.19 -11.22
C ILE A 280 -9.34 -6.48 -12.15
N GLY A 281 -9.53 -6.68 -13.45
CA GLY A 281 -9.04 -5.80 -14.49
C GLY A 281 -10.16 -4.88 -14.98
N HIS A 282 -9.80 -3.68 -15.42
CA HIS A 282 -10.70 -2.65 -15.92
C HIS A 282 -10.02 -1.87 -17.07
N ASP A 283 -10.61 -0.79 -17.55
CA ASP A 283 -10.06 0.06 -18.61
C ASP A 283 -8.65 0.60 -18.22
N PRO A 284 -7.60 0.25 -18.98
CA PRO A 284 -6.24 0.68 -18.67
C PRO A 284 -5.96 2.16 -18.99
N VAL A 285 -6.81 2.82 -19.79
CA VAL A 285 -6.68 4.25 -20.14
C VAL A 285 -7.21 5.13 -19.01
N VAL A 286 -8.43 4.87 -18.52
CA VAL A 286 -8.97 5.54 -17.33
C VAL A 286 -8.26 5.08 -16.07
N MET A 287 -7.76 3.84 -16.07
CA MET A 287 -6.86 3.22 -15.10
C MET A 287 -7.35 3.25 -13.64
N LEU A 288 -7.58 4.44 -13.10
CA LEU A 288 -7.78 4.67 -11.66
C LEU A 288 -9.22 4.45 -11.19
N GLU A 289 -10.13 4.09 -12.09
CA GLU A 289 -11.54 3.81 -11.79
C GLU A 289 -11.77 2.38 -11.26
N ALA A 290 -10.82 1.47 -11.48
CA ALA A 290 -10.96 0.06 -11.14
C ALA A 290 -11.43 -0.24 -9.70
N PRO A 291 -11.05 0.51 -8.63
CA PRO A 291 -11.55 0.29 -7.27
C PRO A 291 -13.06 0.34 -7.12
N LEU A 292 -13.76 1.12 -7.96
CA LEU A 292 -15.19 1.32 -7.88
C LEU A 292 -15.95 0.00 -8.20
N PRO A 293 -15.83 -0.57 -9.43
CA PRO A 293 -16.44 -1.85 -9.73
C PRO A 293 -15.87 -3.01 -8.91
N ALA A 294 -14.59 -2.95 -8.52
CA ALA A 294 -13.98 -3.97 -7.65
C ALA A 294 -14.67 -4.06 -6.29
N THR A 295 -14.95 -2.91 -5.66
CA THR A 295 -15.65 -2.84 -4.37
C THR A 295 -17.05 -3.44 -4.48
N MET A 296 -17.83 -3.05 -5.50
CA MET A 296 -19.18 -3.58 -5.70
C MET A 296 -19.17 -5.09 -5.92
N GLN A 297 -18.19 -5.60 -6.67
CA GLN A 297 -18.03 -7.03 -6.89
C GLN A 297 -17.65 -7.77 -5.60
N ALA A 298 -16.73 -7.21 -4.81
CA ALA A 298 -16.28 -7.79 -3.55
C ALA A 298 -17.44 -7.90 -2.55
N LEU A 299 -18.19 -6.81 -2.35
CA LEU A 299 -19.36 -6.79 -1.47
C LEU A 299 -20.40 -7.81 -1.91
N LYS A 300 -20.74 -7.85 -3.21
CA LYS A 300 -21.69 -8.84 -3.74
C LYS A 300 -21.24 -10.28 -3.47
N LYS A 301 -19.95 -10.61 -3.70
CA LYS A 301 -19.41 -11.95 -3.46
C LYS A 301 -19.34 -12.30 -1.98
N ALA A 302 -19.09 -11.32 -1.11
CA ALA A 302 -19.08 -11.49 0.33
C ALA A 302 -20.50 -11.56 0.93
N GLY A 303 -21.54 -11.27 0.16
CA GLY A 303 -22.92 -11.18 0.66
C GLY A 303 -23.15 -9.99 1.60
N MET A 304 -22.36 -8.91 1.43
CA MET A 304 -22.36 -7.72 2.27
C MET A 304 -22.85 -6.49 1.49
N GLY A 305 -23.41 -5.53 2.21
CA GLY A 305 -23.66 -4.17 1.71
C GLY A 305 -22.56 -3.19 2.16
N ILE A 306 -22.50 -2.02 1.54
CA ILE A 306 -21.53 -0.97 1.88
C ILE A 306 -21.66 -0.53 3.36
N ASN A 307 -22.86 -0.57 3.90
CA ASN A 307 -23.15 -0.16 5.28
C ASN A 307 -22.71 -1.18 6.34
N ASP A 308 -22.45 -2.43 5.93
CA ASP A 308 -21.93 -3.49 6.81
C ASP A 308 -20.43 -3.30 7.11
N ILE A 309 -19.75 -2.44 6.33
CA ILE A 309 -18.35 -2.12 6.52
C ILE A 309 -18.21 -0.89 7.44
N ASP A 310 -17.46 -1.03 8.51
CA ASP A 310 -17.28 0.03 9.50
C ASP A 310 -16.25 1.08 9.06
N LEU A 311 -15.13 0.65 8.46
CA LEU A 311 -14.04 1.53 8.03
C LEU A 311 -13.53 1.14 6.64
N PHE A 312 -13.11 2.16 5.89
CA PHE A 312 -12.57 2.01 4.55
C PHE A 312 -11.16 2.60 4.45
N GLU A 313 -10.26 1.88 3.81
CA GLU A 313 -8.97 2.36 3.34
C GLU A 313 -8.96 2.29 1.80
N VAL A 314 -9.15 3.44 1.16
CA VAL A 314 -9.07 3.60 -0.30
C VAL A 314 -7.80 4.39 -0.61
N ASN A 315 -6.84 3.77 -1.29
CA ASN A 315 -5.54 4.40 -1.53
C ASN A 315 -5.70 5.74 -2.28
N GLU A 316 -5.12 6.78 -1.72
CA GLU A 316 -5.15 8.13 -2.28
C GLU A 316 -4.02 8.34 -3.30
N ALA A 317 -3.99 7.51 -4.36
CA ALA A 317 -3.00 7.74 -5.43
C ALA A 317 -3.12 9.16 -6.00
N PHE A 318 -4.37 9.62 -6.15
CA PHE A 318 -4.77 10.98 -6.51
C PHE A 318 -6.13 11.27 -5.86
N ALA A 319 -6.40 12.52 -5.48
CA ALA A 319 -7.65 12.92 -4.82
C ALA A 319 -8.94 12.51 -5.57
N PRO A 320 -8.99 12.48 -6.92
CA PRO A 320 -10.17 11.99 -7.64
C PRO A 320 -10.55 10.55 -7.30
N VAL A 321 -9.60 9.69 -6.92
CA VAL A 321 -9.84 8.25 -6.69
C VAL A 321 -10.79 8.02 -5.50
N PRO A 322 -10.47 8.44 -4.27
CA PRO A 322 -11.37 8.25 -3.14
C PRO A 322 -12.67 9.05 -3.28
N LEU A 323 -12.64 10.22 -3.92
CA LEU A 323 -13.85 11.02 -4.17
C LEU A 323 -14.82 10.28 -5.11
N ALA A 324 -14.33 9.78 -6.27
CA ALA A 324 -15.13 9.00 -7.19
C ALA A 324 -15.63 7.70 -6.56
N TRP A 325 -14.80 7.07 -5.73
CA TRP A 325 -15.17 5.88 -4.99
C TRP A 325 -16.33 6.16 -4.01
N LEU A 326 -16.29 7.24 -3.23
CA LEU A 326 -17.38 7.68 -2.35
C LEU A 326 -18.66 7.91 -3.13
N GLN A 327 -18.58 8.65 -4.25
CA GLN A 327 -19.75 8.96 -5.08
C GLN A 327 -20.37 7.69 -5.67
N ALA A 328 -19.56 6.74 -6.11
CA ALA A 328 -20.06 5.51 -6.75
C ALA A 328 -20.61 4.50 -5.75
N THR A 329 -20.06 4.42 -4.54
CA THR A 329 -20.45 3.42 -3.54
C THR A 329 -21.52 3.92 -2.57
N GLY A 330 -21.67 5.24 -2.41
CA GLY A 330 -22.53 5.85 -1.41
C GLY A 330 -22.05 5.62 0.03
N ALA A 331 -20.77 5.27 0.23
CA ALA A 331 -20.18 5.10 1.55
C ALA A 331 -20.18 6.41 2.34
N ASP A 332 -20.28 6.30 3.67
CA ASP A 332 -20.16 7.43 4.59
C ASP A 332 -18.72 8.00 4.56
N PRO A 333 -18.51 9.26 4.15
CA PRO A 333 -17.18 9.88 4.12
C PRO A 333 -16.46 9.86 5.48
N ALA A 334 -17.20 9.86 6.60
CA ALA A 334 -16.62 9.82 7.94
C ALA A 334 -15.96 8.47 8.29
N ARG A 335 -16.19 7.43 7.47
CA ARG A 335 -15.59 6.10 7.62
C ARG A 335 -14.39 5.88 6.70
N LEU A 336 -14.09 6.83 5.79
CA LEU A 336 -13.04 6.71 4.79
C LEU A 336 -11.73 7.31 5.28
N ASN A 337 -10.62 6.56 5.17
CA ASN A 337 -9.25 7.01 5.43
C ASN A 337 -9.16 7.84 6.72
N VAL A 338 -9.73 7.30 7.79
CA VAL A 338 -10.01 8.03 9.06
C VAL A 338 -8.77 8.55 9.77
N ASN A 339 -7.59 8.12 9.38
CA ASN A 339 -6.30 8.57 9.88
C ASN A 339 -5.47 9.29 8.78
N GLY A 340 -6.13 9.80 7.74
CA GLY A 340 -5.49 10.32 6.53
C GLY A 340 -5.04 9.19 5.60
N GLY A 341 -4.51 9.53 4.43
CA GLY A 341 -4.11 8.57 3.42
C GLY A 341 -2.81 8.94 2.70
N ALA A 342 -2.57 8.39 1.52
CA ALA A 342 -1.31 8.48 0.80
C ALA A 342 -0.90 9.90 0.38
N ILE A 343 -1.85 10.83 0.27
CA ILE A 343 -1.57 12.25 0.02
C ILE A 343 -0.78 12.85 1.19
N ALA A 344 -1.10 12.46 2.42
CA ALA A 344 -0.42 12.95 3.62
C ALA A 344 0.71 12.03 4.07
N LEU A 345 0.46 10.72 4.09
CA LEU A 345 1.34 9.71 4.68
C LEU A 345 2.37 9.14 3.68
N GLY A 346 2.24 9.42 2.38
CA GLY A 346 3.10 8.90 1.31
C GLY A 346 2.63 7.56 0.71
N HIS A 347 3.23 7.17 -0.43
CA HIS A 347 2.85 5.98 -1.19
C HIS A 347 4.09 5.22 -1.68
N PRO A 348 4.77 4.46 -0.80
CA PRO A 348 5.82 3.55 -1.22
C PRO A 348 5.17 2.40 -1.98
N LEU A 349 5.22 2.42 -3.34
CA LEU A 349 4.36 1.65 -4.24
C LEU A 349 4.17 0.20 -3.81
N GLY A 350 5.23 -0.59 -3.83
CA GLY A 350 5.18 -2.02 -3.50
C GLY A 350 4.81 -2.32 -2.05
N ALA A 351 5.07 -1.39 -1.11
CA ALA A 351 4.77 -1.55 0.31
C ALA A 351 3.35 -1.10 0.68
N SER A 352 2.66 -0.34 -0.17
CA SER A 352 1.42 0.35 0.22
C SER A 352 0.28 -0.59 0.61
N GLY A 353 0.18 -1.76 0.00
CA GLY A 353 -0.91 -2.71 0.30
C GLY A 353 -0.91 -3.18 1.75
N THR A 354 0.20 -3.69 2.25
CA THR A 354 0.33 -4.13 3.65
C THR A 354 0.41 -2.96 4.63
N ARG A 355 0.89 -1.78 4.18
CA ARG A 355 0.85 -0.55 4.96
C ARG A 355 -0.58 -0.10 5.25
N LEU A 356 -1.44 0.00 4.24
CA LEU A 356 -2.86 0.33 4.39
C LEU A 356 -3.58 -0.71 5.27
N MET A 357 -3.28 -1.99 5.09
CA MET A 357 -3.83 -3.05 5.94
C MET A 357 -3.44 -2.84 7.41
N THR A 358 -2.17 -2.54 7.68
CA THR A 358 -1.69 -2.28 9.05
C THR A 358 -2.42 -1.10 9.68
N THR A 359 -2.59 -0.01 8.94
CA THR A 359 -3.33 1.18 9.42
C THR A 359 -4.82 0.88 9.61
N LEU A 360 -5.46 0.13 8.68
CA LEU A 360 -6.86 -0.28 8.82
C LEU A 360 -7.10 -1.12 10.09
N LEU A 361 -6.23 -2.10 10.36
CA LEU A 361 -6.30 -2.93 11.56
C LEU A 361 -6.13 -2.09 12.85
N GLY A 362 -5.18 -1.15 12.84
CA GLY A 362 -4.99 -0.18 13.92
C GLY A 362 -6.23 0.65 14.18
N ALA A 363 -6.82 1.22 13.13
CA ALA A 363 -8.03 2.04 13.22
C ALA A 363 -9.26 1.25 13.69
N LEU A 364 -9.45 0.02 13.20
CA LEU A 364 -10.53 -0.88 13.66
C LEU A 364 -10.41 -1.17 15.15
N ARG A 365 -9.19 -1.49 15.62
CA ARG A 365 -8.93 -1.77 17.04
C ARG A 365 -9.22 -0.55 17.93
N GLN A 366 -8.65 0.61 17.57
CA GLN A 366 -8.78 1.83 18.38
C GLN A 366 -10.21 2.33 18.48
N ARG A 367 -11.01 2.12 17.42
CA ARG A 367 -12.41 2.57 17.36
C ARG A 367 -13.42 1.50 17.74
N GLY A 368 -12.98 0.30 18.17
CA GLY A 368 -13.86 -0.82 18.53
C GLY A 368 -14.74 -1.31 17.37
N LYS A 369 -14.25 -1.18 16.13
CA LYS A 369 -14.97 -1.54 14.91
C LYS A 369 -14.63 -2.96 14.46
N ARG A 370 -15.52 -3.58 13.65
CA ARG A 370 -15.43 -5.00 13.29
C ARG A 370 -14.97 -5.20 11.85
N TYR A 371 -15.65 -4.63 10.87
CA TYR A 371 -15.37 -4.86 9.46
C TYR A 371 -14.60 -3.69 8.83
N GLY A 372 -13.52 -4.03 8.13
CA GLY A 372 -12.75 -3.08 7.34
C GLY A 372 -12.63 -3.52 5.88
N LEU A 373 -12.65 -2.58 4.95
CA LEU A 373 -12.42 -2.82 3.54
C LEU A 373 -11.25 -1.96 3.06
N GLN A 374 -10.29 -2.62 2.42
CA GLN A 374 -9.17 -1.96 1.75
C GLN A 374 -9.29 -2.15 0.24
N THR A 375 -9.05 -1.08 -0.53
CA THR A 375 -8.93 -1.15 -1.99
C THR A 375 -7.93 -0.12 -2.51
N MET A 376 -7.37 -0.40 -3.69
CA MET A 376 -6.46 0.52 -4.35
C MET A 376 -6.51 0.35 -5.87
N CYS A 377 -6.29 1.47 -6.58
CA CYS A 377 -6.08 1.47 -8.01
C CYS A 377 -4.64 1.07 -8.33
N GLU A 378 -4.46 0.39 -9.45
CA GLU A 378 -3.19 -0.17 -9.87
C GLU A 378 -2.91 0.19 -11.33
N GLY A 379 -1.63 0.41 -11.65
CA GLY A 379 -1.21 0.65 -13.02
C GLY A 379 -1.73 -0.42 -13.98
N GLY A 380 -2.16 -0.02 -15.18
CA GLY A 380 -2.76 -0.91 -16.15
C GLY A 380 -4.26 -1.18 -15.95
N GLY A 381 -4.93 -0.41 -15.08
CA GLY A 381 -6.38 -0.52 -14.89
C GLY A 381 -6.79 -1.75 -14.09
N MET A 382 -6.17 -1.99 -12.97
CA MET A 382 -6.50 -3.10 -12.05
C MET A 382 -6.88 -2.56 -10.67
N ALA A 383 -7.49 -3.41 -9.85
CA ALA A 383 -7.71 -3.15 -8.43
C ALA A 383 -7.80 -4.43 -7.62
N ASN A 384 -7.29 -4.36 -6.40
CA ASN A 384 -7.50 -5.34 -5.34
C ASN A 384 -8.50 -4.81 -4.31
N VAL A 385 -9.31 -5.70 -3.75
CA VAL A 385 -10.16 -5.45 -2.58
C VAL A 385 -9.92 -6.53 -1.54
N THR A 386 -9.73 -6.13 -0.30
CA THR A 386 -9.64 -7.03 0.85
C THR A 386 -10.65 -6.61 1.90
N ILE A 387 -11.53 -7.50 2.33
CA ILE A 387 -12.40 -7.29 3.48
C ILE A 387 -11.84 -8.09 4.65
N VAL A 388 -11.65 -7.44 5.79
CA VAL A 388 -11.18 -8.08 7.02
C VAL A 388 -12.22 -7.94 8.12
N GLU A 389 -12.25 -8.92 8.99
CA GLU A 389 -13.03 -8.92 10.22
C GLU A 389 -12.08 -8.90 11.42
N ARG A 390 -12.09 -7.82 12.21
CA ARG A 390 -11.38 -7.77 13.50
C ARG A 390 -12.04 -8.71 14.50
N LEU A 391 -11.25 -9.49 15.17
CA LEU A 391 -11.67 -10.45 16.17
C LEU A 391 -11.46 -9.93 17.60
#